data_0603cfd500dd2456393cddef357ebced
#
_entry.id   0603cfd500dd2456393cddef357ebced
#
_cell.length_a   1.000
_cell.length_b   1.000
_cell.length_c   1.000
_cell.angle_alpha   90.00
_cell.angle_beta   90.00
_cell.angle_gamma   90.00
#
_symmetry.space_group_name_H-M   'P 1'
#
loop_
_entity.id
_entity.type
_entity.pdbx_description
1 polymer ?
#
loop_
_entity_poly.entity_id
_entity_poly.type
_entity_poly.pdbx_seq_one_letter_code
_entity_poly.pdbx_strand_id
1 'polypeptide(L)'
;ASGDWSSDVCSSDLFRMGSSMALSLKILGLDYTWRKNKLYANYGMSWRNYRMKGNHRFALLPGHVVGFEDFPAGSTKHNSRLKAVYNNIELGYQRRLSQDVWLGASIITNFAWKQKSSILSKYKLNDQKIEEEKENIPLTPVTVDFRLQVQYDVVNFYVQYNPCNVLRSGHGPEFSTFSVGFNVGF
;
A
#
# COMPACT_ATOMS: atom_id res chain seq x y z
N ALA A 1 -15.29 11.28 -6.43
CA ALA A 1 -14.31 10.34 -5.88
C ALA A 1 -13.52 9.69 -7.00
N SER A 2 -12.19 9.70 -6.95
CA SER A 2 -11.34 8.99 -7.90
C SER A 2 -10.78 7.73 -7.26
N GLY A 3 -10.82 6.62 -7.97
CA GLY A 3 -10.20 5.36 -7.56
C GLY A 3 -8.75 5.29 -8.05
N ASP A 4 -7.87 4.80 -7.22
CA ASP A 4 -6.45 4.63 -7.49
C ASP A 4 -6.06 3.14 -7.39
N TRP A 5 -5.41 2.62 -8.43
CA TRP A 5 -4.96 1.23 -8.51
C TRP A 5 -3.45 1.20 -8.62
N SER A 6 -2.78 0.53 -7.70
CA SER A 6 -1.34 0.33 -7.75
C SER A 6 -0.93 -1.10 -7.45
N SER A 7 0.21 -1.52 -8.00
CA SER A 7 0.90 -2.73 -7.58
C SER A 7 2.08 -2.34 -6.71
N ASP A 8 2.09 -2.78 -5.46
CA ASP A 8 3.19 -2.55 -4.53
C ASP A 8 4.32 -3.57 -4.79
N VAL A 9 5.51 -3.06 -5.00
CA VAL A 9 6.74 -3.84 -5.15
C VAL A 9 7.54 -3.68 -3.87
N CYS A 10 7.69 -4.77 -3.12
CA CYS A 10 8.53 -4.80 -1.92
C CYS A 10 9.96 -5.22 -2.26
N SER A 11 10.94 -4.59 -1.63
CA SER A 11 12.36 -4.78 -1.88
C SER A 11 12.95 -6.10 -1.35
N SER A 12 12.15 -7.00 -0.77
CA SER A 12 12.61 -8.29 -0.29
C SER A 12 12.11 -9.45 -1.16
N ASP A 13 12.95 -10.46 -1.38
CA ASP A 13 12.63 -11.70 -2.12
C ASP A 13 11.46 -12.50 -1.51
N LEU A 14 11.05 -12.16 -0.29
CA LEU A 14 9.96 -12.81 0.45
C LEU A 14 8.57 -12.37 -0.01
N PHE A 15 8.45 -11.26 -0.74
CA PHE A 15 7.17 -10.73 -1.17
C PHE A 15 6.89 -11.01 -2.65
N ARG A 16 5.63 -11.29 -2.96
CA ARG A 16 5.18 -11.56 -4.32
C ARG A 16 4.86 -10.25 -5.02
N MET A 17 5.83 -9.71 -5.77
CA MET A 17 5.75 -8.41 -6.43
C MET A 17 4.47 -8.19 -7.26
N GLY A 18 4.04 -9.17 -8.04
CA GLY A 18 2.89 -9.02 -8.96
C GLY A 18 1.51 -9.24 -8.33
N SER A 19 1.42 -9.50 -7.03
CA SER A 19 0.14 -9.76 -6.34
C SER A 19 -0.11 -8.93 -5.11
N SER A 20 0.81 -8.05 -4.74
CA SER A 20 0.58 -6.99 -3.77
C SER A 20 -0.17 -5.86 -4.45
N MET A 21 -1.27 -5.43 -3.86
CA MET A 21 -2.15 -4.40 -4.44
C MET A 21 -2.44 -3.34 -3.41
N ALA A 22 -2.43 -2.09 -3.85
CA ALA A 22 -2.96 -0.97 -3.09
C ALA A 22 -4.15 -0.37 -3.83
N LEU A 23 -5.17 -0.03 -3.06
CA LEU A 23 -6.32 0.73 -3.50
C LEU A 23 -6.37 2.02 -2.69
N SER A 24 -6.47 3.16 -3.36
CA SER A 24 -6.61 4.46 -2.71
C SER A 24 -7.89 5.15 -3.16
N LEU A 25 -8.57 5.79 -2.22
CA LEU A 25 -9.76 6.58 -2.45
C LEU A 25 -9.51 8.02 -2.00
N LYS A 26 -9.60 8.98 -2.91
CA LYS A 26 -9.60 10.39 -2.58
C LYS A 26 -11.02 10.81 -2.15
N ILE A 27 -11.12 11.40 -0.96
CA ILE A 27 -12.39 11.81 -0.36
C ILE A 27 -12.59 13.31 -0.55
N LEU A 28 -11.55 14.09 -0.28
CA LEU A 28 -11.55 15.55 -0.41
C LEU A 28 -10.31 15.99 -1.17
N GLY A 29 -10.45 17.00 -2.01
CA GLY A 29 -9.35 17.60 -2.75
C GLY A 29 -9.51 19.11 -2.85
N LEU A 30 -8.42 19.81 -2.72
CA LEU A 30 -8.30 21.25 -2.94
C LEU A 30 -7.21 21.48 -3.99
N ASP A 31 -7.57 22.20 -5.04
CA ASP A 31 -6.68 22.50 -6.16
C ASP A 31 -6.56 24.01 -6.34
N TYR A 32 -5.35 24.48 -6.49
CA TYR A 32 -5.05 25.85 -6.87
C TYR A 32 -4.22 25.88 -8.14
N THR A 33 -4.80 26.39 -9.23
CA THR A 33 -4.16 26.41 -10.55
C THR A 33 -3.85 27.86 -10.96
N TRP A 34 -2.60 28.10 -11.36
CA TRP A 34 -2.18 29.38 -11.93
C TRP A 34 -1.31 29.18 -13.17
N ARG A 35 -1.69 29.76 -14.28
CA ARG A 35 -1.02 29.61 -15.58
C ARG A 35 -0.85 28.13 -15.97
N LYS A 36 0.39 27.61 -15.90
CA LYS A 36 0.76 26.23 -16.21
C LYS A 36 1.07 25.38 -14.96
N ASN A 37 0.78 25.90 -13.78
CA ASN A 37 1.13 25.26 -12.52
C ASN A 37 -0.14 24.94 -11.73
N LYS A 38 -0.10 23.86 -10.97
CA LYS A 38 -1.17 23.43 -10.09
C LYS A 38 -0.58 22.93 -8.77
N LEU A 39 -1.01 23.51 -7.67
CA LEU A 39 -0.83 22.95 -6.33
C LEU A 39 -2.09 22.23 -5.93
N TYR A 40 -1.95 21.11 -5.26
CA TYR A 40 -3.11 20.37 -4.77
C TYR A 40 -2.84 19.80 -3.39
N ALA A 41 -3.92 19.64 -2.62
CA ALA A 41 -3.96 18.95 -1.36
C ALA A 41 -5.13 17.98 -1.38
N ASN A 42 -4.88 16.70 -1.12
CA ASN A 42 -5.90 15.67 -1.09
C ASN A 42 -5.93 15.00 0.28
N TYR A 43 -7.12 14.65 0.74
CA TYR A 43 -7.33 13.75 1.85
C TYR A 43 -8.02 12.48 1.36
N GLY A 44 -7.59 11.33 1.85
CA GLY A 44 -8.13 10.07 1.41
C GLY A 44 -7.83 8.90 2.34
N MET A 45 -8.15 7.71 1.85
CA MET A 45 -7.86 6.44 2.51
C MET A 45 -7.18 5.51 1.52
N SER A 46 -6.28 4.67 2.02
CA SER A 46 -5.65 3.62 1.22
C SER A 46 -5.65 2.28 1.94
N TRP A 47 -5.84 1.23 1.16
CA TRP A 47 -5.79 -0.17 1.58
C TRP A 47 -4.65 -0.84 0.85
N ARG A 48 -3.63 -1.29 1.57
CA ARG A 48 -2.45 -1.95 1.02
C ARG A 48 -2.45 -3.41 1.45
N ASN A 49 -2.27 -4.31 0.49
CA ASN A 49 -2.19 -5.74 0.72
C ASN A 49 -0.81 -6.23 0.31
N TYR A 50 -0.01 -6.64 1.28
CA TYR A 50 1.31 -7.24 1.06
C TYR A 50 1.18 -8.74 1.11
N ARG A 51 1.47 -9.44 0.00
CA ARG A 51 1.36 -10.89 -0.11
C ARG A 51 2.72 -11.56 -0.02
N MET A 52 2.79 -12.65 0.75
CA MET A 52 3.97 -13.48 0.81
C MET A 52 4.10 -14.41 -0.40
N LYS A 53 5.34 -14.74 -0.73
CA LYS A 53 5.71 -15.71 -1.75
C LYS A 53 6.06 -17.05 -1.08
N GLY A 54 5.67 -18.17 -1.72
CA GLY A 54 6.09 -19.51 -1.29
C GLY A 54 5.24 -20.10 -0.17
N ASN A 55 5.88 -20.90 0.66
CA ASN A 55 5.26 -21.71 1.73
C ASN A 55 5.25 -21.00 3.09
N HIS A 56 5.64 -19.74 3.14
CA HIS A 56 5.70 -18.94 4.36
C HIS A 56 4.43 -18.14 4.57
N ARG A 57 4.09 -17.90 5.83
CA ARG A 57 2.97 -17.06 6.26
C ARG A 57 3.41 -16.00 7.25
N PHE A 58 2.71 -14.88 7.28
CA PHE A 58 2.82 -13.95 8.37
C PHE A 58 2.19 -14.56 9.62
N ALA A 59 2.90 -14.47 10.74
CA ALA A 59 2.41 -14.88 12.06
C ALA A 59 2.58 -13.73 13.04
N LEU A 60 1.63 -13.58 13.95
CA LEU A 60 1.74 -12.67 15.08
C LEU A 60 2.28 -13.45 16.28
N LEU A 61 3.55 -13.25 16.59
CA LEU A 61 4.26 -13.88 17.69
C LEU A 61 3.95 -13.19 19.04
N PRO A 62 4.24 -13.85 20.18
CA PRO A 62 4.15 -13.22 21.49
C PRO A 62 4.91 -11.89 21.54
N GLY A 63 4.36 -10.89 22.22
CA GLY A 63 4.93 -9.53 22.25
C GLY A 63 4.51 -8.64 21.08
N HIS A 64 3.48 -9.02 20.32
CA HIS A 64 3.01 -8.30 19.13
C HIS A 64 4.09 -8.11 18.06
N VAL A 65 4.91 -9.12 17.83
CA VAL A 65 5.92 -9.14 16.78
C VAL A 65 5.38 -9.89 15.56
N VAL A 66 5.45 -9.28 14.39
CA VAL A 66 5.13 -9.94 13.13
C VAL A 66 6.35 -10.76 12.68
N GLY A 67 6.20 -12.06 12.66
CA GLY A 67 7.23 -12.99 12.19
C GLY A 67 6.80 -13.76 10.96
N PHE A 68 7.65 -14.67 10.54
CA PHE A 68 7.38 -15.61 9.46
C PHE A 68 7.33 -17.03 10.02
N GLU A 69 6.33 -17.77 9.62
CA GLU A 69 6.17 -19.19 9.90
C GLU A 69 5.91 -19.96 8.62
N ASP A 70 6.23 -21.23 8.62
CA ASP A 70 5.82 -22.10 7.53
C ASP A 70 4.37 -22.55 7.71
N PHE A 71 3.69 -22.79 6.59
CA PHE A 71 2.38 -23.41 6.63
C PHE A 71 2.50 -24.85 7.16
N PRO A 72 1.46 -25.39 7.83
CA PRO A 72 1.45 -26.76 8.34
C PRO A 72 1.79 -27.77 7.25
N ALA A 73 2.57 -28.81 7.61
CA ALA A 73 2.94 -29.88 6.70
C ALA A 73 1.67 -30.55 6.09
N GLY A 74 1.68 -30.81 4.78
CA GLY A 74 0.54 -31.36 4.06
C GLY A 74 -0.53 -30.34 3.66
N SER A 75 -0.36 -29.08 3.99
CA SER A 75 -1.27 -28.03 3.54
C SER A 75 -1.03 -27.64 2.07
N THR A 76 -2.08 -27.18 1.41
CA THR A 76 -2.07 -26.71 0.00
C THR A 76 -2.78 -25.38 -0.15
N LYS A 77 -2.64 -24.72 -1.32
CA LYS A 77 -3.29 -23.45 -1.66
C LYS A 77 -2.97 -22.32 -0.68
N HIS A 78 -1.68 -22.14 -0.42
CA HIS A 78 -1.16 -21.14 0.51
C HIS A 78 -1.41 -19.70 0.05
N ASN A 79 -1.94 -18.88 0.95
CA ASN A 79 -2.10 -17.44 0.71
C ASN A 79 -2.00 -16.71 2.06
N SER A 80 -0.92 -15.97 2.26
CA SER A 80 -0.76 -15.11 3.43
C SER A 80 -0.57 -13.66 2.99
N ARG A 81 -1.29 -12.77 3.62
CA ARG A 81 -1.24 -11.34 3.33
C ARG A 81 -1.35 -10.48 4.58
N LEU A 82 -0.60 -9.42 4.58
CA LEU A 82 -0.71 -8.31 5.53
C LEU A 82 -1.59 -7.24 4.89
N LYS A 83 -2.72 -6.92 5.52
CA LYS A 83 -3.61 -5.83 5.14
C LYS A 83 -3.28 -4.62 6.01
N ALA A 84 -2.90 -3.51 5.41
CA ALA A 84 -2.65 -2.25 6.08
C ALA A 84 -3.62 -1.18 5.57
N VAL A 85 -4.27 -0.47 6.48
CA VAL A 85 -5.21 0.61 6.17
C VAL A 85 -4.65 1.92 6.68
N TYR A 86 -4.69 2.94 5.85
CA TYR A 86 -4.17 4.27 6.16
C TYR A 86 -5.19 5.35 5.81
N ASN A 87 -5.24 6.39 6.64
CA ASN A 87 -5.72 7.71 6.22
C ASN A 87 -4.52 8.47 5.66
N ASN A 88 -4.67 9.17 4.57
CA ASN A 88 -3.57 9.86 3.94
C ASN A 88 -3.89 11.31 3.61
N ILE A 89 -2.86 12.15 3.70
CA ILE A 89 -2.85 13.54 3.25
C ILE A 89 -1.78 13.61 2.18
N GLU A 90 -2.16 14.00 0.97
CA GLU A 90 -1.27 14.20 -0.15
C GLU A 90 -1.15 15.69 -0.45
N LEU A 91 0.09 16.18 -0.53
CA LEU A 91 0.41 17.52 -0.99
C LEU A 91 1.25 17.39 -2.25
N GLY A 92 0.84 18.04 -3.32
CA GLY A 92 1.54 17.89 -4.58
C GLY A 92 1.54 19.14 -5.45
N TYR A 93 2.46 19.10 -6.39
CA TYR A 93 2.64 20.12 -7.42
C TYR A 93 2.66 19.45 -8.78
N GLN A 94 1.97 20.06 -9.74
CA GLN A 94 1.97 19.65 -11.14
C GLN A 94 2.26 20.84 -12.04
N ARG A 95 2.96 20.57 -13.13
CA ARG A 95 3.22 21.54 -14.20
C ARG A 95 2.70 21.02 -15.52
N ARG A 96 1.96 21.87 -16.22
CA ARG A 96 1.43 21.57 -17.56
C ARG A 96 2.55 21.67 -18.58
N LEU A 97 2.83 20.57 -19.28
CA LEU A 97 3.84 20.50 -20.33
C LEU A 97 3.23 20.75 -21.71
N SER A 98 2.06 20.19 -21.97
CA SER A 98 1.31 20.41 -23.22
C SER A 98 -0.19 20.62 -22.91
N GLN A 99 -1.06 20.64 -23.92
CA GLN A 99 -2.51 20.83 -23.70
C GLN A 99 -3.09 19.78 -22.77
N ASP A 100 -2.64 18.53 -22.90
CA ASP A 100 -3.25 17.38 -22.20
C ASP A 100 -2.28 16.69 -21.24
N VAL A 101 -1.00 17.15 -21.15
CA VAL A 101 0.04 16.49 -20.34
C VAL A 101 0.45 17.37 -19.16
N TRP A 102 0.37 16.76 -17.96
CA TRP A 102 0.88 17.34 -16.73
C TRP A 102 1.94 16.42 -16.12
N LEU A 103 3.03 17.00 -15.66
CA LEU A 103 4.06 16.30 -14.87
C LEU A 103 4.01 16.82 -13.45
N GLY A 104 4.07 15.91 -12.49
CA GLY A 104 3.96 16.31 -11.09
C GLY A 104 4.72 15.43 -10.12
N ALA A 105 4.87 15.97 -8.92
CA ALA A 105 5.41 15.28 -7.76
C ALA A 105 4.55 15.57 -6.54
N SER A 106 4.45 14.61 -5.62
CA SER A 106 3.75 14.78 -4.37
C SER A 106 4.41 14.03 -3.22
N ILE A 107 4.09 14.49 -2.02
CA ILE A 107 4.41 13.85 -0.76
C ILE A 107 3.10 13.43 -0.13
N ILE A 108 3.04 12.17 0.30
CA ILE A 108 1.85 11.56 0.90
C ILE A 108 2.21 11.14 2.32
N THR A 109 1.57 11.76 3.30
CA THR A 109 1.68 11.36 4.70
C THR A 109 0.57 10.38 5.02
N ASN A 110 0.94 9.18 5.45
CA ASN A 110 0.00 8.11 5.76
C ASN A 110 -0.06 7.91 7.28
N PHE A 111 -1.27 7.89 7.81
CA PHE A 111 -1.57 7.62 9.21
C PHE A 111 -2.19 6.22 9.32
N ALA A 112 -1.50 5.30 9.99
CA ALA A 112 -1.93 3.91 10.08
C ALA A 112 -3.21 3.76 10.92
N TRP A 113 -4.21 3.07 10.36
CA TRP A 113 -5.42 2.69 11.08
C TRP A 113 -5.29 1.25 11.60
N LYS A 114 -4.66 1.10 12.76
CA LYS A 114 -4.29 -0.19 13.35
C LYS A 114 -5.49 -1.14 13.52
N GLN A 115 -6.63 -0.62 13.97
CA GLN A 115 -7.86 -1.41 14.20
C GLN A 115 -8.47 -2.02 12.93
N LYS A 116 -8.13 -1.50 11.76
CA LYS A 116 -8.60 -1.99 10.45
C LYS A 116 -7.54 -2.77 9.70
N SER A 117 -6.36 -2.93 10.31
CA SER A 117 -5.23 -3.66 9.72
C SER A 117 -5.14 -5.06 10.29
N SER A 118 -4.92 -6.06 9.45
CA SER A 118 -4.93 -7.46 9.84
C SER A 118 -3.94 -8.30 9.04
N ILE A 119 -3.52 -9.41 9.63
CA ILE A 119 -2.85 -10.53 8.92
C ILE A 119 -3.90 -11.55 8.60
N LEU A 120 -3.98 -11.95 7.34
CA LEU A 120 -4.88 -12.98 6.87
C LEU A 120 -4.08 -14.12 6.24
N SER A 121 -4.22 -15.32 6.80
CA SER A 121 -3.62 -16.55 6.27
C SER A 121 -4.71 -17.54 5.89
N LYS A 122 -4.65 -18.02 4.65
CA LYS A 122 -5.60 -19.01 4.10
C LYS A 122 -4.83 -20.18 3.55
N TYR A 123 -5.25 -21.38 3.91
CA TYR A 123 -4.67 -22.62 3.38
C TYR A 123 -5.71 -23.76 3.42
N LYS A 124 -5.43 -24.86 2.72
CA LYS A 124 -6.23 -26.08 2.79
C LYS A 124 -5.43 -27.16 3.50
N LEU A 125 -6.05 -27.79 4.51
CA LEU A 125 -5.53 -28.96 5.20
C LEU A 125 -6.61 -30.04 5.20
N ASN A 126 -6.31 -31.26 4.75
CA ASN A 126 -7.27 -32.36 4.62
C ASN A 126 -8.56 -31.94 3.88
N ASP A 127 -8.42 -31.22 2.75
CA ASP A 127 -9.51 -30.65 1.96
C ASP A 127 -10.40 -29.61 2.68
N GLN A 128 -10.15 -29.33 3.95
CA GLN A 128 -10.81 -28.27 4.67
C GLN A 128 -10.08 -26.94 4.45
N LYS A 129 -10.84 -25.88 4.14
CA LYS A 129 -10.32 -24.52 4.02
C LYS A 129 -10.19 -23.91 5.40
N ILE A 130 -8.99 -23.55 5.78
CA ILE A 130 -8.68 -22.87 7.04
C ILE A 130 -8.35 -21.42 6.71
N GLU A 131 -8.96 -20.51 7.47
CA GLU A 131 -8.76 -19.07 7.37
C GLU A 131 -8.49 -18.52 8.76
N GLU A 132 -7.30 -17.95 8.95
CA GLU A 132 -6.86 -17.33 10.19
C GLU A 132 -6.69 -15.83 9.97
N GLU A 133 -7.37 -15.00 10.75
CA GLU A 133 -7.21 -13.55 10.75
C GLU A 133 -6.75 -13.07 12.11
N LYS A 134 -5.69 -12.26 12.14
CA LYS A 134 -5.12 -11.63 13.34
C LYS A 134 -5.17 -10.13 13.13
N GLU A 135 -5.84 -9.43 14.03
CA GLU A 135 -5.99 -7.98 14.03
C GLU A 135 -4.93 -7.28 14.91
N ASN A 136 -4.95 -5.96 14.95
CA ASN A 136 -4.06 -5.12 15.78
C ASN A 136 -2.57 -5.30 15.48
N ILE A 137 -2.21 -5.22 14.20
CA ILE A 137 -0.82 -5.35 13.76
C ILE A 137 -0.02 -4.10 14.16
N PRO A 138 1.26 -4.28 14.58
CA PRO A 138 2.13 -3.17 14.95
C PRO A 138 2.64 -2.40 13.72
N LEU A 139 1.76 -1.70 13.01
CA LEU A 139 2.14 -0.82 11.90
C LEU A 139 2.87 0.42 12.40
N THR A 140 3.76 0.94 11.58
CA THR A 140 4.36 2.27 11.79
C THR A 140 3.26 3.33 11.77
N PRO A 141 3.11 4.12 12.85
CA PRO A 141 1.97 5.02 13.00
C PRO A 141 1.85 6.05 11.88
N VAL A 142 2.99 6.60 11.46
CA VAL A 142 3.08 7.61 10.41
C VAL A 142 4.18 7.22 9.44
N THR A 143 3.86 7.19 8.16
CA THR A 143 4.83 6.96 7.07
C THR A 143 4.69 8.03 6.00
N VAL A 144 5.75 8.23 5.22
CA VAL A 144 5.79 9.23 4.16
C VAL A 144 6.14 8.55 2.85
N ASP A 145 5.35 8.80 1.83
CA ASP A 145 5.62 8.35 0.46
C ASP A 145 5.97 9.54 -0.43
N PHE A 146 6.86 9.30 -1.36
CA PHE A 146 7.17 10.22 -2.46
C PHE A 146 6.57 9.67 -3.75
N ARG A 147 5.82 10.50 -4.47
CA ARG A 147 5.17 10.12 -5.73
C ARG A 147 5.64 11.03 -6.85
N LEU A 148 5.98 10.43 -7.98
CA LEU A 148 6.13 11.12 -9.27
C LEU A 148 5.00 10.67 -10.18
N GLN A 149 4.44 11.58 -10.95
CA GLN A 149 3.27 11.29 -11.76
C GLN A 149 3.25 12.04 -13.07
N VAL A 150 2.69 11.38 -14.07
CA VAL A 150 2.38 11.97 -15.39
C VAL A 150 0.89 11.79 -15.63
N GLN A 151 0.19 12.86 -15.78
CA GLN A 151 -1.23 12.87 -16.12
C GLN A 151 -1.39 13.18 -17.60
N TYR A 152 -2.18 12.36 -18.28
CA TYR A 152 -2.66 12.58 -19.63
C TYR A 152 -4.19 12.59 -19.61
N ASP A 153 -4.77 13.72 -19.88
CA ASP A 153 -6.22 13.98 -19.77
C ASP A 153 -6.75 13.54 -18.40
N VAL A 154 -7.63 12.55 -18.33
CA VAL A 154 -8.23 12.03 -17.10
C VAL A 154 -7.41 10.90 -16.44
N VAL A 155 -6.41 10.34 -17.13
CA VAL A 155 -5.58 9.24 -16.61
C VAL A 155 -4.28 9.77 -16.07
N ASN A 156 -3.93 9.36 -14.87
CA ASN A 156 -2.69 9.70 -14.21
C ASN A 156 -1.89 8.43 -13.89
N PHE A 157 -0.71 8.30 -14.48
CA PHE A 157 0.25 7.24 -14.18
C PHE A 157 1.24 7.74 -13.14
N TYR A 158 1.60 6.90 -12.18
CA TYR A 158 2.53 7.28 -11.14
C TYR A 158 3.48 6.16 -10.71
N VAL A 159 4.59 6.58 -10.17
CA VAL A 159 5.51 5.77 -9.38
C VAL A 159 5.57 6.36 -7.97
N GLN A 160 5.58 5.50 -6.97
CA GLN A 160 5.54 5.90 -5.56
C GLN A 160 6.56 5.08 -4.76
N TYR A 161 7.31 5.75 -3.93
CA TYR A 161 8.31 5.15 -3.05
C TYR A 161 8.03 5.52 -1.61
N ASN A 162 7.97 4.52 -0.75
CA ASN A 162 7.90 4.67 0.70
C ASN A 162 9.22 4.20 1.32
N PRO A 163 10.07 5.12 1.80
CA PRO A 163 11.32 4.78 2.49
C PRO A 163 11.11 4.27 3.92
N CYS A 164 9.92 4.50 4.50
CA CYS A 164 9.62 4.12 5.88
C CYS A 164 9.30 2.63 5.97
N ASN A 165 9.68 2.01 7.08
CA ASN A 165 9.27 0.65 7.38
C ASN A 165 7.76 0.57 7.59
N VAL A 166 7.12 -0.43 6.98
CA VAL A 166 5.66 -0.67 7.12
C VAL A 166 5.31 -1.09 8.54
N LEU A 167 6.14 -1.94 9.14
CA LEU A 167 5.99 -2.37 10.53
C LEU A 167 6.84 -1.50 11.45
N ARG A 168 6.37 -1.33 12.68
CA ARG A 168 7.08 -0.59 13.71
C ARG A 168 8.44 -1.27 13.99
N SER A 169 9.49 -0.47 14.15
CA SER A 169 10.83 -0.98 14.45
C SER A 169 10.82 -1.91 15.66
N GLY A 170 11.51 -3.06 15.54
CA GLY A 170 11.54 -4.11 16.56
C GLY A 170 10.29 -5.01 16.63
N HIS A 171 9.27 -4.78 15.81
CA HIS A 171 8.01 -5.54 15.81
C HIS A 171 7.78 -6.31 14.51
N GLY A 172 8.80 -6.51 13.70
CA GLY A 172 8.71 -7.29 12.47
C GLY A 172 9.82 -6.97 11.48
N PRO A 173 9.79 -7.58 10.30
CA PRO A 173 10.76 -7.33 9.26
C PRO A 173 10.69 -5.88 8.78
N GLU A 174 11.86 -5.31 8.56
CA GLU A 174 11.99 -3.96 8.02
C GLU A 174 11.99 -4.03 6.49
N PHE A 175 11.04 -3.36 5.87
CA PHE A 175 10.98 -3.25 4.41
C PHE A 175 10.37 -1.92 3.97
N SER A 176 10.97 -1.37 2.92
CA SER A 176 10.43 -0.23 2.18
C SER A 176 9.56 -0.73 1.03
N THR A 177 8.70 0.13 0.50
CA THR A 177 7.82 -0.26 -0.61
C THR A 177 7.98 0.66 -1.80
N PHE A 178 7.89 0.07 -2.99
CA PHE A 178 7.83 0.77 -4.26
C PHE A 178 6.56 0.35 -4.98
N SER A 179 5.81 1.30 -5.49
CA SER A 179 4.53 1.06 -6.17
C SER A 179 4.49 1.74 -7.51
N VAL A 180 3.88 1.09 -8.48
CA VAL A 180 3.55 1.66 -9.79
C VAL A 180 2.05 1.51 -9.99
N GLY A 181 1.39 2.55 -10.46
CA GLY A 181 -0.05 2.51 -10.61
C GLY A 181 -0.59 3.59 -11.53
N PHE A 182 -1.91 3.57 -11.61
CA PHE A 182 -2.64 4.61 -12.32
C PHE A 182 -3.90 4.97 -11.52
N ASN A 183 -4.36 6.19 -11.70
CA ASN A 183 -5.67 6.63 -11.23
C ASN A 183 -6.43 7.33 -12.35
N VAL A 184 -7.75 7.30 -12.24
CA VAL A 184 -8.65 8.00 -13.15
C VAL A 184 -9.37 9.05 -12.32
N GLY A 185 -9.16 10.32 -12.67
CA GLY A 185 -9.81 11.47 -12.03
C GLY A 185 -10.94 11.99 -12.91
N PHE A 186 -12.02 12.34 -12.28
CA PHE A 186 -13.13 13.09 -12.90
C PHE A 186 -13.21 14.46 -12.25
#